data_d40b12ab9957924a5d40d150e95974d7
#
_entry.id   d40b12ab9957924a5d40d150e95974d7
#
_cell.length_a   1.000
_cell.length_b   1.000
_cell.length_c   1.000
_cell.angle_alpha   90.00
_cell.angle_beta   90.00
_cell.angle_gamma   90.00
#
_symmetry.space_group_name_H-M   'P 1'
#
loop_
_entity.id
_entity.type
_entity.pdbx_description
1 polymer ?
#
loop_
_entity_poly.entity_id
_entity_poly.type
_entity_poly.pdbx_seq_one_letter_code
_entity_poly.pdbx_strand_id
1 'polypeptide(L)'
;MNFHLFFINGWGFESNFWKPTCDLLNLKDIVGSVEILDKNSLNKKAPKKIPSNTIFITHSMGLNFFLEMKVNCLALINFFSAPNFLGFQKDFEKSKKSFDLMLNKFEQEPDKVLRKFFNNCGLYNNYFPQKKIDYKKLKDQLIKLKNDDLVNNFKSLNFKVLSFLSENDRIFQPSLEKFNSLVSKKHTIKFIPEANHAYPLNQPKMTAKLIYDFIRSLS
;
A
#
# COMPACT_ATOMS: atom_id res chain seq x y z
N MET A 1 -8.21 20.01 -15.05
CA MET A 1 -9.03 19.08 -14.22
C MET A 1 -8.36 18.94 -12.88
N ASN A 2 -9.06 19.17 -11.75
CA ASN A 2 -8.44 19.02 -10.43
C ASN A 2 -8.73 17.63 -9.88
N PHE A 3 -7.68 16.87 -9.52
CA PHE A 3 -7.83 15.51 -9.03
C PHE A 3 -8.01 15.47 -7.51
N HIS A 4 -8.80 14.52 -7.03
CA HIS A 4 -8.91 14.18 -5.62
C HIS A 4 -8.05 12.96 -5.31
N LEU A 5 -7.15 13.06 -4.34
CA LEU A 5 -6.19 12.01 -4.01
C LEU A 5 -6.54 11.39 -2.66
N PHE A 6 -6.80 10.08 -2.64
CA PHE A 6 -7.04 9.31 -1.42
C PHE A 6 -5.90 8.36 -1.15
N PHE A 7 -5.30 8.46 0.02
CA PHE A 7 -4.16 7.66 0.44
C PHE A 7 -4.56 6.60 1.47
N ILE A 8 -4.11 5.36 1.30
CA ILE A 8 -4.33 4.26 2.23
C ILE A 8 -2.98 3.63 2.56
N ASN A 9 -2.58 3.68 3.83
CA ASN A 9 -1.32 3.11 4.31
C ASN A 9 -1.42 1.62 4.62
N GLY A 10 -0.25 0.96 4.70
CA GLY A 10 -0.09 -0.45 5.02
C GLY A 10 -0.27 -0.79 6.49
N TRP A 11 -0.06 -2.08 6.82
CA TRP A 11 -0.10 -2.61 8.17
C TRP A 11 0.94 -1.93 9.07
N GLY A 12 0.55 -1.65 10.32
CA GLY A 12 1.41 -1.03 11.32
C GLY A 12 1.65 0.48 11.13
N PHE A 13 1.44 1.03 9.94
CA PHE A 13 1.65 2.46 9.68
C PHE A 13 0.44 3.31 10.05
N GLU A 14 0.70 4.54 10.48
CA GLU A 14 -0.29 5.59 10.77
C GLU A 14 -0.38 6.61 9.61
N SER A 15 -1.28 7.59 9.75
CA SER A 15 -1.46 8.65 8.73
C SER A 15 -0.21 9.48 8.45
N ASN A 16 0.70 9.59 9.42
CA ASN A 16 1.99 10.26 9.28
C ASN A 16 2.90 9.62 8.20
N PHE A 17 2.63 8.35 7.81
CA PHE A 17 3.36 7.68 6.73
C PHE A 17 3.28 8.44 5.41
N TRP A 18 2.10 8.95 5.07
CA TRP A 18 1.87 9.67 3.82
C TRP A 18 2.00 11.18 3.93
N LYS A 19 1.97 11.73 5.16
CA LYS A 19 1.93 13.19 5.36
C LYS A 19 2.99 13.96 4.57
N PRO A 20 4.31 13.59 4.59
CA PRO A 20 5.32 14.34 3.84
C PRO A 20 5.07 14.35 2.32
N THR A 21 4.56 13.25 1.76
CA THR A 21 4.21 13.16 0.33
C THR A 21 2.97 14.00 0.02
N CYS A 22 1.95 13.95 0.89
CA CYS A 22 0.71 14.70 0.74
C CYS A 22 0.96 16.21 0.78
N ASP A 23 1.80 16.69 1.70
CA ASP A 23 2.16 18.11 1.82
C ASP A 23 2.78 18.63 0.51
N LEU A 24 3.62 17.82 -0.16
CA LEU A 24 4.23 18.17 -1.44
C LEU A 24 3.24 18.16 -2.62
N LEU A 25 2.26 17.26 -2.59
CA LEU A 25 1.25 17.15 -3.65
C LEU A 25 0.20 18.26 -3.56
N ASN A 26 -0.15 18.72 -2.34
CA ASN A 26 -1.05 19.85 -2.14
C ASN A 26 -0.55 21.16 -2.77
N LEU A 27 0.75 21.25 -3.09
CA LEU A 27 1.35 22.41 -3.77
C LEU A 27 1.22 22.33 -5.31
N LYS A 28 0.56 21.32 -5.87
CA LYS A 28 0.45 21.10 -7.31
C LYS A 28 -0.89 21.58 -7.85
N ASP A 29 -0.88 22.42 -8.87
CA ASP A 29 -2.07 23.07 -9.45
C ASP A 29 -3.14 22.10 -9.94
N ILE A 30 -2.75 20.87 -10.34
CA ILE A 30 -3.67 19.84 -10.82
C ILE A 30 -4.30 19.02 -9.67
N VAL A 31 -3.89 19.25 -8.43
CA VAL A 31 -4.40 18.55 -7.25
C VAL A 31 -5.44 19.43 -6.54
N GLY A 32 -6.69 19.00 -6.53
CA GLY A 32 -7.78 19.70 -5.88
C GLY A 32 -7.89 19.41 -4.39
N SER A 33 -7.64 18.15 -3.98
CA SER A 33 -7.62 17.78 -2.57
C SER A 33 -6.79 16.54 -2.33
N VAL A 34 -6.26 16.41 -1.12
CA VAL A 34 -5.52 15.23 -0.65
C VAL A 34 -6.09 14.79 0.69
N GLU A 35 -6.44 13.52 0.81
CA GLU A 35 -6.99 12.94 2.03
C GLU A 35 -6.29 11.62 2.36
N ILE A 36 -5.92 11.43 3.63
CA ILE A 36 -5.38 10.16 4.12
C ILE A 36 -6.51 9.42 4.83
N LEU A 37 -6.95 8.32 4.23
CA LEU A 37 -8.03 7.52 4.80
C LEU A 37 -7.52 6.70 5.98
N ASP A 38 -8.18 6.83 7.12
CA ASP A 38 -7.91 5.96 8.25
C ASP A 38 -8.49 4.55 7.97
N LYS A 39 -7.60 3.59 7.68
CA LYS A 39 -7.96 2.18 7.49
C LYS A 39 -8.79 1.60 8.64
N ASN A 40 -8.70 2.18 9.83
CA ASN A 40 -9.45 1.74 11.00
C ASN A 40 -10.92 2.15 10.94
N SER A 41 -11.25 3.16 10.16
CA SER A 41 -12.62 3.61 9.93
C SER A 41 -13.20 3.12 8.60
N LEU A 42 -12.38 2.60 7.66
CA LEU A 42 -12.83 2.14 6.33
C LEU A 42 -13.88 1.03 6.41
N ASN A 43 -13.79 0.13 7.39
CA ASN A 43 -14.81 -0.91 7.62
C ASN A 43 -16.18 -0.35 8.05
N LYS A 44 -16.24 0.94 8.45
CA LYS A 44 -17.48 1.59 8.92
C LYS A 44 -18.00 2.66 7.97
N LYS A 45 -17.14 3.26 7.13
CA LYS A 45 -17.52 4.36 6.23
C LYS A 45 -16.53 4.43 5.04
N ALA A 46 -16.78 3.65 3.98
CA ALA A 46 -16.32 4.11 2.67
C ALA A 46 -16.88 5.52 2.43
N PRO A 47 -16.14 6.44 1.78
CA PRO A 47 -16.69 7.75 1.45
C PRO A 47 -18.02 7.57 0.74
N LYS A 48 -19.10 8.20 1.24
CA LYS A 48 -20.48 8.03 0.72
C LYS A 48 -20.60 8.42 -0.76
N LYS A 49 -19.70 9.26 -1.24
CA LYS A 49 -19.62 9.68 -2.63
C LYS A 49 -18.16 9.91 -3.01
N ILE A 50 -17.68 9.17 -3.99
CA ILE A 50 -16.32 9.32 -4.54
C ILE A 50 -16.45 10.11 -5.85
N PRO A 51 -15.81 11.28 -5.96
CA PRO A 51 -15.76 12.04 -7.21
C PRO A 51 -15.16 11.19 -8.35
N SER A 52 -15.66 11.37 -9.57
CA SER A 52 -15.20 10.60 -10.74
C SER A 52 -13.71 10.83 -11.10
N ASN A 53 -13.16 11.99 -10.69
CA ASN A 53 -11.75 12.37 -10.85
C ASN A 53 -10.87 11.97 -9.65
N THR A 54 -11.30 10.99 -8.87
CA THR A 54 -10.55 10.47 -7.72
C THR A 54 -9.47 9.48 -8.17
N ILE A 55 -8.28 9.62 -7.58
CA ILE A 55 -7.17 8.67 -7.71
C ILE A 55 -6.86 8.14 -6.31
N PHE A 56 -6.85 6.81 -6.18
CA PHE A 56 -6.40 6.16 -4.95
C PHE A 56 -4.91 5.85 -5.01
N ILE A 57 -4.24 6.06 -3.89
CA ILE A 57 -2.84 5.74 -3.68
C ILE A 57 -2.74 4.79 -2.50
N THR A 58 -2.29 3.57 -2.74
CA THR A 58 -2.21 2.52 -1.73
C THR A 58 -0.77 2.11 -1.47
N HIS A 59 -0.50 1.66 -0.25
CA HIS A 59 0.77 1.07 0.14
C HIS A 59 0.52 -0.26 0.86
N SER A 60 1.21 -1.32 0.46
CA SER A 60 1.19 -2.61 1.14
C SER A 60 -0.25 -3.11 1.35
N MET A 61 -0.64 -3.49 2.57
CA MET A 61 -2.01 -3.93 2.90
C MET A 61 -3.10 -2.89 2.55
N GLY A 62 -2.73 -1.63 2.28
CA GLY A 62 -3.66 -0.62 1.79
C GLY A 62 -4.37 -1.02 0.49
N LEU A 63 -3.73 -1.83 -0.35
CA LEU A 63 -4.35 -2.39 -1.54
C LEU A 63 -5.52 -3.31 -1.20
N ASN A 64 -5.39 -4.18 -0.20
CA ASN A 64 -6.46 -5.09 0.22
C ASN A 64 -7.70 -4.28 0.67
N PHE A 65 -7.50 -3.26 1.50
CA PHE A 65 -8.59 -2.38 1.93
C PHE A 65 -9.27 -1.69 0.75
N PHE A 66 -8.49 -1.17 -0.20
CA PHE A 66 -9.04 -0.56 -1.41
C PHE A 66 -9.89 -1.54 -2.23
N LEU A 67 -9.37 -2.74 -2.50
CA LEU A 67 -10.08 -3.75 -3.31
C LEU A 67 -11.40 -4.21 -2.66
N GLU A 68 -11.47 -4.23 -1.34
CA GLU A 68 -12.69 -4.57 -0.60
C GLU A 68 -13.73 -3.46 -0.60
N MET A 69 -13.33 -2.21 -0.74
CA MET A 69 -14.27 -1.09 -0.85
C MET A 69 -15.15 -1.18 -2.11
N LYS A 70 -14.71 -1.91 -3.14
CA LYS A 70 -15.44 -2.09 -4.43
C LYS A 70 -15.91 -0.76 -5.02
N VAL A 71 -15.07 0.27 -4.91
CA VAL A 71 -15.38 1.62 -5.40
C VAL A 71 -14.91 1.81 -6.83
N ASN A 72 -15.61 2.66 -7.56
CA ASN A 72 -15.15 3.14 -8.85
C ASN A 72 -14.36 4.45 -8.68
N CYS A 73 -13.27 4.59 -9.42
CA CYS A 73 -12.40 5.76 -9.39
C CYS A 73 -11.75 5.96 -10.77
N LEU A 74 -11.02 7.05 -10.93
CA LEU A 74 -10.32 7.34 -12.18
C LEU A 74 -9.11 6.42 -12.38
N ALA A 75 -8.32 6.23 -11.30
CA ALA A 75 -7.11 5.40 -11.34
C ALA A 75 -6.67 4.95 -9.95
N LEU A 76 -5.78 3.95 -9.93
CA LEU A 76 -5.12 3.44 -8.74
C LEU A 76 -3.60 3.49 -8.92
N ILE A 77 -2.88 4.00 -7.91
CA ILE A 77 -1.43 3.85 -7.78
C ILE A 77 -1.17 2.94 -6.57
N ASN A 78 -0.46 1.84 -6.78
CA ASN A 78 -0.16 0.88 -5.74
C ASN A 78 1.35 0.76 -5.49
N PHE A 79 1.78 0.90 -4.25
CA PHE A 79 3.17 0.74 -3.84
C PHE A 79 3.37 -0.54 -3.05
N PHE A 80 4.28 -1.41 -3.52
CA PHE A 80 4.86 -2.55 -2.79
C PHE A 80 3.83 -3.55 -2.26
N SER A 81 2.87 -3.94 -3.08
CA SER A 81 1.85 -4.93 -2.74
C SER A 81 1.30 -5.67 -3.95
N ALA A 82 0.56 -6.73 -3.68
CA ALA A 82 -0.19 -7.51 -4.64
C ALA A 82 -1.56 -7.90 -4.09
N PRO A 83 -2.54 -8.26 -4.96
CA PRO A 83 -3.89 -8.65 -4.54
C PRO A 83 -3.96 -9.98 -3.76
N ASN A 84 -2.90 -10.79 -3.82
CA ASN A 84 -2.64 -11.93 -2.94
C ASN A 84 -1.20 -11.79 -2.44
N PHE A 85 -1.05 -11.25 -1.23
CA PHE A 85 0.25 -10.85 -0.71
C PHE A 85 1.27 -11.99 -0.67
N LEU A 86 0.89 -13.15 -0.14
CA LEU A 86 1.79 -14.31 -0.09
C LEU A 86 1.92 -14.99 -1.45
N GLY A 87 0.81 -15.12 -2.17
CA GLY A 87 0.79 -15.78 -3.46
C GLY A 87 1.69 -15.13 -4.51
N PHE A 88 1.95 -13.82 -4.40
CA PHE A 88 2.78 -13.05 -5.32
C PHE A 88 4.23 -12.85 -4.85
N GLN A 89 4.63 -13.46 -3.75
CA GLN A 89 6.03 -13.49 -3.33
C GLN A 89 6.86 -14.38 -4.26
N LYS A 90 8.14 -14.02 -4.45
CA LYS A 90 9.11 -14.75 -5.26
C LYS A 90 9.32 -16.18 -4.75
N ASP A 91 9.41 -16.32 -3.43
CA ASP A 91 9.49 -17.60 -2.74
C ASP A 91 8.32 -17.74 -1.77
N PHE A 92 7.26 -18.40 -2.24
CA PHE A 92 6.01 -18.56 -1.48
C PHE A 92 6.23 -19.32 -0.17
N GLU A 93 6.93 -20.45 -0.19
CA GLU A 93 7.08 -21.31 0.99
C GLU A 93 7.90 -20.62 2.09
N LYS A 94 9.00 -19.98 1.71
CA LYS A 94 9.83 -19.21 2.63
C LYS A 94 9.03 -18.02 3.22
N SER A 95 8.30 -17.31 2.38
CA SER A 95 7.49 -16.16 2.80
C SER A 95 6.36 -16.57 3.73
N LYS A 96 5.65 -17.66 3.42
CA LYS A 96 4.61 -18.25 4.27
C LYS A 96 5.15 -18.64 5.63
N LYS A 97 6.27 -19.38 5.66
CA LYS A 97 6.92 -19.79 6.91
C LYS A 97 7.35 -18.58 7.75
N SER A 98 7.92 -17.58 7.12
CA SER A 98 8.33 -16.33 7.80
C SER A 98 7.13 -15.57 8.37
N PHE A 99 6.03 -15.53 7.63
CA PHE A 99 4.79 -14.90 8.04
C PHE A 99 4.14 -15.64 9.24
N ASP A 100 4.10 -16.97 9.20
CA ASP A 100 3.59 -17.80 10.28
C ASP A 100 4.40 -17.61 11.58
N LEU A 101 5.73 -17.56 11.46
CA LEU A 101 6.60 -17.23 12.59
C LEU A 101 6.35 -15.81 13.14
N MET A 102 6.09 -14.85 12.26
CA MET A 102 5.75 -13.50 12.66
C MET A 102 4.42 -13.47 13.43
N LEU A 103 3.37 -14.14 12.96
CA LEU A 103 2.08 -14.23 13.62
C LEU A 103 2.19 -14.87 15.01
N ASN A 104 2.89 -16.01 15.13
CA ASN A 104 3.09 -16.70 16.39
C ASN A 104 3.82 -15.83 17.42
N LYS A 105 4.88 -15.12 16.98
CA LYS A 105 5.63 -14.20 17.84
C LYS A 105 4.84 -12.96 18.21
N PHE A 106 3.96 -12.48 17.33
CA PHE A 106 3.16 -11.29 17.59
C PHE A 106 2.22 -11.46 18.78
N GLU A 107 1.79 -12.68 19.09
CA GLU A 107 0.98 -12.97 20.29
C GLU A 107 1.74 -12.77 21.60
N GLN A 108 3.02 -13.06 21.59
CA GLN A 108 3.87 -13.05 22.79
C GLN A 108 4.61 -11.73 22.96
N GLU A 109 5.17 -11.19 21.87
CA GLU A 109 6.07 -10.05 21.85
C GLU A 109 5.70 -9.02 20.75
N PRO A 110 4.48 -8.43 20.78
CA PRO A 110 4.00 -7.60 19.67
C PRO A 110 4.90 -6.40 19.38
N ASP A 111 5.43 -5.72 20.37
CA ASP A 111 6.34 -4.57 20.20
C ASP A 111 7.64 -4.97 19.50
N LYS A 112 8.20 -6.11 19.86
CA LYS A 112 9.44 -6.60 19.28
C LYS A 112 9.24 -6.99 17.81
N VAL A 113 8.08 -7.59 17.50
CA VAL A 113 7.70 -7.90 16.11
C VAL A 113 7.49 -6.63 15.30
N LEU A 114 6.81 -5.62 15.84
CA LEU A 114 6.63 -4.33 15.16
C LEU A 114 7.96 -3.63 14.89
N ARG A 115 8.85 -3.56 15.88
CA ARG A 115 10.19 -2.97 15.68
C ARG A 115 10.96 -3.70 14.59
N LYS A 116 10.95 -5.03 14.60
CA LYS A 116 11.60 -5.84 13.55
C LYS A 116 10.97 -5.60 12.17
N PHE A 117 9.64 -5.50 12.09
CA PHE A 117 8.93 -5.16 10.87
C PHE A 117 9.37 -3.81 10.33
N PHE A 118 9.36 -2.74 11.14
CA PHE A 118 9.78 -1.42 10.71
C PHE A 118 11.26 -1.37 10.27
N ASN A 119 12.13 -2.08 10.97
CA ASN A 119 13.54 -2.22 10.55
C ASN A 119 13.64 -2.89 9.16
N ASN A 120 12.87 -3.95 8.93
CA ASN A 120 12.82 -4.62 7.62
C ASN A 120 12.20 -3.72 6.53
N CYS A 121 11.32 -2.79 6.90
CA CYS A 121 10.81 -1.77 5.99
C CYS A 121 11.85 -0.69 5.61
N GLY A 122 13.01 -0.69 6.28
CA GLY A 122 14.05 0.33 6.08
C GLY A 122 13.93 1.55 6.98
N LEU A 123 13.28 1.41 8.14
CA LEU A 123 13.11 2.46 9.15
C LEU A 123 14.00 2.17 10.37
N TYR A 124 15.27 2.57 10.29
CA TYR A 124 16.29 2.17 11.26
C TYR A 124 16.35 3.01 12.55
N ASN A 125 15.76 4.20 12.58
CA ASN A 125 15.92 5.16 13.68
C ASN A 125 14.69 5.16 14.60
N ASN A 126 14.41 4.01 15.25
CA ASN A 126 13.36 3.90 16.27
C ASN A 126 11.96 4.37 15.84
N TYR A 127 11.62 4.23 14.53
CA TYR A 127 10.24 4.44 14.12
C TYR A 127 9.33 3.52 14.93
N PHE A 128 8.38 4.11 15.63
CA PHE A 128 7.34 3.38 16.33
C PHE A 128 6.07 4.25 16.34
N PRO A 129 4.88 3.65 16.23
CA PRO A 129 3.64 4.40 16.28
C PRO A 129 3.53 5.24 17.54
N GLN A 130 3.09 6.49 17.41
CA GLN A 130 2.96 7.42 18.54
C GLN A 130 1.62 7.28 19.26
N LYS A 131 0.60 6.73 18.59
CA LYS A 131 -0.72 6.49 19.16
C LYS A 131 -0.77 5.16 19.92
N LYS A 132 -1.75 5.03 20.82
CA LYS A 132 -2.03 3.76 21.50
C LYS A 132 -2.28 2.67 20.45
N ILE A 133 -1.46 1.61 20.52
CA ILE A 133 -1.51 0.51 19.57
C ILE A 133 -2.60 -0.47 19.97
N ASP A 134 -3.49 -0.80 19.01
CA ASP A 134 -4.45 -1.88 19.14
C ASP A 134 -3.83 -3.17 18.57
N TYR A 135 -3.15 -3.93 19.41
CA TYR A 135 -2.44 -5.16 19.03
C TYR A 135 -3.41 -6.24 18.51
N LYS A 136 -4.60 -6.34 19.11
CA LYS A 136 -5.62 -7.28 18.64
C LYS A 136 -5.98 -7.00 17.20
N LYS A 137 -6.28 -5.75 16.88
CA LYS A 137 -6.61 -5.32 15.53
C LYS A 137 -5.46 -5.54 14.54
N LEU A 138 -4.22 -5.26 14.96
CA LEU A 138 -3.04 -5.51 14.11
C LEU A 138 -2.87 -7.00 13.83
N LYS A 139 -3.13 -7.88 14.81
CA LYS A 139 -3.10 -9.33 14.62
C LYS A 139 -4.19 -9.78 13.64
N ASP A 140 -5.42 -9.30 13.81
CA ASP A 140 -6.54 -9.63 12.92
C ASP A 140 -6.24 -9.19 11.48
N GLN A 141 -5.61 -8.03 11.29
CA GLN A 141 -5.15 -7.56 10.00
C GLN A 141 -4.06 -8.44 9.37
N LEU A 142 -3.11 -8.96 10.17
CA LEU A 142 -2.12 -9.92 9.66
C LEU A 142 -2.78 -11.23 9.22
N ILE A 143 -3.69 -11.76 10.02
CA ILE A 143 -4.45 -12.97 9.68
C ILE A 143 -5.20 -12.76 8.36
N LYS A 144 -5.85 -11.62 8.23
CA LYS A 144 -6.52 -11.22 7.00
C LYS A 144 -5.55 -11.17 5.82
N LEU A 145 -4.43 -10.46 5.93
CA LEU A 145 -3.43 -10.33 4.87
C LEU A 145 -2.87 -11.68 4.42
N LYS A 146 -2.71 -12.62 5.37
CA LYS A 146 -2.27 -14.00 5.08
C LYS A 146 -3.26 -14.76 4.21
N ASN A 147 -4.56 -14.55 4.43
CA ASN A 147 -5.64 -15.38 3.84
C ASN A 147 -6.29 -14.73 2.62
N ASP A 148 -6.11 -13.42 2.43
CA ASP A 148 -6.76 -12.70 1.34
C ASP A 148 -6.23 -13.17 -0.04
N ASP A 149 -7.17 -13.55 -0.91
CA ASP A 149 -6.96 -13.68 -2.35
C ASP A 149 -7.95 -12.78 -3.08
N LEU A 150 -7.47 -11.61 -3.46
CA LEU A 150 -8.24 -10.56 -4.12
C LEU A 150 -7.86 -10.42 -5.61
N VAL A 151 -7.25 -11.45 -6.20
CA VAL A 151 -6.80 -11.44 -7.60
C VAL A 151 -7.96 -11.17 -8.56
N ASN A 152 -9.11 -11.78 -8.35
CA ASN A 152 -10.29 -11.54 -9.19
C ASN A 152 -10.82 -10.11 -9.04
N ASN A 153 -10.82 -9.56 -7.82
CA ASN A 153 -11.18 -8.17 -7.57
C ASN A 153 -10.23 -7.22 -8.31
N PHE A 154 -8.94 -7.50 -8.27
CA PHE A 154 -7.93 -6.68 -8.96
C PHE A 154 -8.09 -6.78 -10.49
N LYS A 155 -8.28 -7.97 -11.05
CA LYS A 155 -8.48 -8.18 -12.48
C LYS A 155 -9.76 -7.55 -13.01
N SER A 156 -10.77 -7.40 -12.18
CA SER A 156 -12.05 -6.77 -12.55
C SER A 156 -12.00 -5.24 -12.58
N LEU A 157 -10.91 -4.60 -12.13
CA LEU A 157 -10.76 -3.16 -12.21
C LEU A 157 -10.79 -2.70 -13.66
N ASN A 158 -11.65 -1.71 -13.97
CA ASN A 158 -11.87 -1.21 -15.33
C ASN A 158 -11.19 0.13 -15.62
N PHE A 159 -10.36 0.64 -14.72
CA PHE A 159 -9.61 1.90 -14.79
C PHE A 159 -8.09 1.65 -14.80
N LYS A 160 -7.29 2.71 -15.00
CA LYS A 160 -5.83 2.60 -15.05
C LYS A 160 -5.25 2.27 -13.66
N VAL A 161 -4.35 1.31 -13.61
CA VAL A 161 -3.60 0.91 -12.42
C VAL A 161 -2.10 1.00 -12.72
N LEU A 162 -1.37 1.67 -11.83
CA LEU A 162 0.08 1.71 -11.83
C LEU A 162 0.60 1.07 -10.54
N SER A 163 1.32 -0.04 -10.64
CA SER A 163 1.97 -0.68 -9.50
C SER A 163 3.47 -0.41 -9.50
N PHE A 164 3.98 0.10 -8.38
CA PHE A 164 5.40 0.23 -8.11
C PHE A 164 5.89 -0.94 -7.26
N LEU A 165 6.96 -1.57 -7.69
CA LEU A 165 7.59 -2.71 -7.03
C LEU A 165 9.08 -2.46 -6.84
N SER A 166 9.74 -3.25 -6.00
CA SER A 166 11.19 -3.27 -5.85
C SER A 166 11.69 -4.66 -5.50
N GLU A 167 12.85 -5.04 -6.03
CA GLU A 167 13.53 -6.29 -5.70
C GLU A 167 14.22 -6.22 -4.33
N ASN A 168 14.51 -5.01 -3.84
CA ASN A 168 15.17 -4.78 -2.54
C ASN A 168 14.20 -4.61 -1.38
N ASP A 169 12.89 -4.75 -1.64
CA ASP A 169 11.87 -4.76 -0.60
C ASP A 169 11.97 -6.06 0.22
N ARG A 170 12.35 -5.95 1.50
CA ARG A 170 12.49 -7.11 2.40
C ARG A 170 11.16 -7.63 2.95
N ILE A 171 10.06 -6.90 2.74
CA ILE A 171 8.72 -7.29 3.17
C ILE A 171 7.97 -7.96 2.04
N PHE A 172 8.07 -7.40 0.82
CA PHE A 172 7.39 -7.89 -0.35
C PHE A 172 8.35 -8.04 -1.53
N GLN A 173 8.87 -9.26 -1.72
CA GLN A 173 9.72 -9.61 -2.86
C GLN A 173 8.85 -10.15 -4.00
N PRO A 174 8.62 -9.37 -5.07
CA PRO A 174 7.64 -9.73 -6.08
C PRO A 174 8.10 -10.90 -6.97
N SER A 175 7.19 -11.82 -7.27
CA SER A 175 7.33 -12.79 -8.36
C SER A 175 6.99 -12.10 -9.68
N LEU A 176 7.98 -11.86 -10.53
CA LEU A 176 7.79 -11.21 -11.83
C LEU A 176 6.82 -12.00 -12.73
N GLU A 177 6.94 -13.32 -12.73
CA GLU A 177 6.07 -14.20 -13.51
C GLU A 177 4.59 -13.97 -13.15
N LYS A 178 4.28 -13.98 -11.84
CA LYS A 178 2.90 -13.77 -11.37
C LYS A 178 2.40 -12.36 -11.66
N PHE A 179 3.26 -11.35 -11.50
CA PHE A 179 2.89 -9.98 -11.85
C PHE A 179 2.64 -9.79 -13.35
N ASN A 180 3.40 -10.47 -14.21
CA ASN A 180 3.17 -10.43 -15.65
C ASN A 180 1.75 -10.91 -16.01
N SER A 181 1.17 -11.83 -15.25
CA SER A 181 -0.22 -12.27 -15.44
C SER A 181 -1.28 -11.21 -15.13
N LEU A 182 -0.89 -10.12 -14.46
CA LEU A 182 -1.76 -8.97 -14.16
C LEU A 182 -1.58 -7.83 -15.15
N VAL A 183 -0.48 -7.81 -15.92
CA VAL A 183 -0.22 -6.74 -16.90
C VAL A 183 -1.29 -6.76 -18.00
N SER A 184 -1.82 -5.60 -18.32
CA SER A 184 -2.81 -5.39 -19.37
C SER A 184 -2.71 -3.96 -19.89
N LYS A 185 -3.56 -3.59 -20.85
CA LYS A 185 -3.66 -2.19 -21.30
C LYS A 185 -4.00 -1.21 -20.18
N LYS A 186 -4.58 -1.70 -19.08
CA LYS A 186 -4.99 -0.88 -17.92
C LYS A 186 -4.03 -1.03 -16.74
N HIS A 187 -3.24 -2.10 -16.64
CA HIS A 187 -2.36 -2.38 -15.52
C HIS A 187 -0.90 -2.30 -15.96
N THR A 188 -0.18 -1.32 -15.42
CA THR A 188 1.24 -1.11 -15.69
C THR A 188 2.04 -1.36 -14.42
N ILE A 189 3.20 -1.98 -14.56
CA ILE A 189 4.14 -2.23 -13.47
C ILE A 189 5.41 -1.44 -13.75
N LYS A 190 5.93 -0.78 -12.72
CA LYS A 190 7.22 -0.09 -12.74
C LYS A 190 8.06 -0.52 -11.54
N PHE A 191 9.35 -0.69 -11.76
CA PHE A 191 10.29 -0.97 -10.69
C PHE A 191 10.97 0.30 -10.22
N ILE A 192 11.10 0.45 -8.89
CA ILE A 192 11.92 1.49 -8.28
C ILE A 192 13.18 0.79 -7.77
N PRO A 193 14.34 0.99 -8.42
CA PRO A 193 15.59 0.38 -8.01
C PRO A 193 15.89 0.70 -6.54
N GLU A 194 16.38 -0.29 -5.80
CA GLU A 194 16.83 -0.17 -4.41
C GLU A 194 15.83 0.40 -3.40
N ALA A 195 14.55 0.50 -3.78
CA ALA A 195 13.52 0.95 -2.86
C ALA A 195 13.27 -0.10 -1.76
N ASN A 196 13.21 0.35 -0.51
CA ASN A 196 12.72 -0.46 0.60
C ASN A 196 11.20 -0.34 0.74
N HIS A 197 10.60 -1.14 1.61
CA HIS A 197 9.14 -1.14 1.80
C HIS A 197 8.57 0.20 2.26
N ALA A 198 9.32 0.97 3.05
CA ALA A 198 8.92 2.31 3.51
C ALA A 198 9.39 3.44 2.58
N TYR A 199 9.73 3.15 1.33
CA TYR A 199 10.19 4.15 0.35
C TYR A 199 9.32 5.41 0.29
N PRO A 200 7.97 5.34 0.30
CA PRO A 200 7.16 6.56 0.28
C PRO A 200 7.41 7.51 1.47
N LEU A 201 7.74 6.97 2.63
CA LEU A 201 8.10 7.75 3.82
C LEU A 201 9.55 8.23 3.77
N ASN A 202 10.47 7.38 3.31
CA ASN A 202 11.90 7.67 3.26
C ASN A 202 12.27 8.64 2.11
N GLN A 203 11.51 8.61 1.00
CA GLN A 203 11.75 9.39 -0.21
C GLN A 203 10.47 10.14 -0.66
N PRO A 204 9.91 11.03 0.19
CA PRO A 204 8.62 11.66 -0.08
C PRO A 204 8.65 12.55 -1.34
N LYS A 205 9.78 13.22 -1.63
CA LYS A 205 9.94 14.06 -2.84
C LYS A 205 9.86 13.23 -4.11
N MET A 206 10.56 12.09 -4.14
CA MET A 206 10.54 11.19 -5.29
C MET A 206 9.18 10.52 -5.43
N THR A 207 8.57 10.11 -4.33
CA THR A 207 7.22 9.53 -4.33
C THR A 207 6.18 10.52 -4.86
N ALA A 208 6.21 11.77 -4.39
CA ALA A 208 5.34 12.83 -4.90
C ALA A 208 5.55 13.07 -6.40
N LYS A 209 6.81 13.04 -6.87
CA LYS A 209 7.12 13.14 -8.30
C LYS A 209 6.52 11.98 -9.10
N LEU A 210 6.70 10.74 -8.67
CA LEU A 210 6.16 9.55 -9.35
C LEU A 210 4.62 9.61 -9.45
N ILE A 211 3.94 10.02 -8.38
CA ILE A 211 2.50 10.20 -8.33
C ILE A 211 2.09 11.32 -9.29
N TYR A 212 2.75 12.47 -9.24
CA TYR A 212 2.45 13.63 -10.08
C TYR A 212 2.64 13.34 -11.57
N ASP A 213 3.73 12.65 -11.95
CA ASP A 213 4.00 12.27 -13.34
C ASP A 213 2.90 11.33 -13.89
N PHE A 214 2.39 10.40 -13.06
CA PHE A 214 1.28 9.54 -13.45
C PHE A 214 -0.02 10.36 -13.60
N ILE A 215 -0.34 11.25 -12.66
CA ILE A 215 -1.53 12.09 -12.72
C ILE A 215 -1.52 12.93 -14.01
N ARG A 216 -0.39 13.52 -14.35
CA ARG A 216 -0.23 14.27 -15.62
C ARG A 216 -0.46 13.43 -16.87
N SER A 217 -0.17 12.14 -16.82
CA SER A 217 -0.43 11.22 -17.94
C SER A 217 -1.91 10.84 -18.11
N LEU A 218 -2.77 11.26 -17.18
CA LEU A 218 -4.22 11.07 -17.22
C LEU A 218 -4.97 12.30 -17.75
N SER A 219 -4.28 13.46 -17.81
CA SER A 219 -4.79 14.74 -18.34
C SER A 219 -4.59 14.84 -19.87
#